data_b75cf41bb84a28983261da0700953086
#
_entry.id   b75cf41bb84a28983261da0700953086
#
_cell.length_a   1.000
_cell.length_b   1.000
_cell.length_c   1.000
_cell.angle_alpha   90.00
_cell.angle_beta   90.00
_cell.angle_gamma   90.00
#
_symmetry.space_group_name_H-M   'P 1'
#
loop_
_entity.id
_entity.type
_entity.pdbx_description
1 polymer ?
#
loop_
_entity_poly.entity_id
_entity_poly.type
_entity_poly.pdbx_seq_one_letter_code
_entity_poly.pdbx_strand_id
1 'polypeptide(L)'
;MGKAKLTFLGTGTSQGVPMIGCGCDVCRSEDPRDKRLRASVLVEYEGLSILVDAGPDFRQQMLREGVAHLDAILLTHNHKDHTGGLDDIRAFNYLEKKATQIYCEKYVEDSLRKEYSYAFEEKKYPGAPEWHIHLIDEKPFMIDGKVEVVPIRGKHYKLPV
;
A
#
# COMPACT_ATOMS: atom_id res chain seq x y z
N MET A 1 -25.83 -0.70 8.98
CA MET A 1 -24.40 -0.33 8.84
C MET A 1 -23.57 -1.60 8.87
N GLY A 2 -22.80 -1.85 7.82
CA GLY A 2 -21.88 -2.97 7.76
C GLY A 2 -20.79 -2.85 8.84
N LYS A 3 -20.24 -4.00 9.27
CA LYS A 3 -19.07 -3.99 10.16
C LYS A 3 -17.82 -3.70 9.32
N ALA A 4 -17.07 -2.67 9.69
CA ALA A 4 -15.73 -2.45 9.15
C ALA A 4 -14.74 -3.35 9.90
N LYS A 5 -13.81 -3.99 9.16
CA LYS A 5 -12.66 -4.69 9.72
C LYS A 5 -11.40 -3.95 9.33
N LEU A 6 -10.56 -3.66 10.30
CA LEU A 6 -9.26 -3.03 10.12
C LEU A 6 -8.17 -4.00 10.57
N THR A 7 -7.27 -4.34 9.65
CA THR A 7 -6.16 -5.26 9.91
C THR A 7 -4.84 -4.50 9.79
N PHE A 8 -4.08 -4.43 10.88
CA PHE A 8 -2.71 -3.90 10.84
C PHE A 8 -1.78 -4.94 10.22
N LEU A 9 -1.35 -4.69 9.02
CA LEU A 9 -0.44 -5.56 8.26
C LEU A 9 1.01 -5.40 8.71
N GLY A 10 1.35 -4.23 9.22
CA GLY A 10 2.64 -3.92 9.79
C GLY A 10 2.57 -2.68 10.67
N THR A 11 3.35 -2.68 11.74
CA THR A 11 3.45 -1.60 12.72
C THR A 11 4.91 -1.18 12.98
N GLY A 12 5.83 -1.66 12.15
CA GLY A 12 7.22 -1.25 12.15
C GLY A 12 7.42 0.12 11.51
N THR A 13 8.59 0.71 11.76
CA THR A 13 9.02 1.93 11.07
C THR A 13 9.48 1.61 9.64
N SER A 14 10.05 2.57 8.94
CA SER A 14 10.63 2.41 7.60
C SER A 14 11.65 1.26 7.49
N GLN A 15 12.29 0.87 8.58
CA GLN A 15 13.27 -0.23 8.63
C GLN A 15 12.63 -1.57 9.03
N GLY A 16 11.39 -1.58 9.53
CA GLY A 16 10.81 -2.75 10.18
C GLY A 16 11.49 -3.09 11.52
N VAL A 17 11.04 -4.16 12.16
CA VAL A 17 11.68 -4.73 13.36
C VAL A 17 11.75 -6.24 13.16
N PRO A 18 12.93 -6.87 13.28
CA PRO A 18 14.25 -6.28 13.56
C PRO A 18 14.80 -5.44 12.41
N MET A 19 15.62 -4.44 12.76
CA MET A 19 16.36 -3.65 11.79
C MET A 19 17.64 -4.40 11.39
N ILE A 20 18.01 -4.35 10.12
CA ILE A 20 19.22 -5.00 9.59
C ILE A 20 20.45 -4.53 10.35
N GLY A 21 21.23 -5.49 10.90
CA GLY A 21 22.44 -5.25 11.64
C GLY A 21 22.25 -4.69 13.05
N CYS A 22 21.03 -4.46 13.51
CA CYS A 22 20.78 -3.99 14.88
C CYS A 22 20.92 -5.13 15.89
N GLY A 23 21.70 -4.88 16.93
CA GLY A 23 21.94 -5.84 18.01
C GLY A 23 21.24 -5.51 19.34
N CYS A 24 20.27 -4.59 19.37
CA CYS A 24 19.52 -4.27 20.59
C CYS A 24 18.59 -5.40 21.03
N ASP A 25 18.14 -5.36 22.27
CA ASP A 25 17.33 -6.43 22.85
C ASP A 25 16.03 -6.69 22.07
N VAL A 26 15.37 -5.64 21.59
CA VAL A 26 14.13 -5.77 20.79
C VAL A 26 14.43 -6.45 19.45
N CYS A 27 15.50 -6.07 18.76
CA CYS A 27 15.86 -6.68 17.47
C CYS A 27 16.31 -8.15 17.61
N ARG A 28 16.89 -8.53 18.74
CA ARG A 28 17.29 -9.90 19.07
C ARG A 28 16.18 -10.71 19.74
N SER A 29 15.10 -10.08 20.19
CA SER A 29 13.99 -10.74 20.84
C SER A 29 13.43 -11.87 19.95
N GLU A 30 13.07 -12.99 20.57
CA GLU A 30 12.34 -14.08 19.92
C GLU A 30 10.82 -13.90 20.01
N ASP A 31 10.34 -12.90 20.74
CA ASP A 31 8.92 -12.60 20.85
C ASP A 31 8.35 -12.20 19.48
N PRO A 32 7.30 -12.89 19.00
CA PRO A 32 6.67 -12.55 17.71
C PRO A 32 6.16 -11.10 17.63
N ARG A 33 5.84 -10.48 18.77
CA ARG A 33 5.39 -9.08 18.82
C ARG A 33 6.49 -8.08 18.49
N ASP A 34 7.76 -8.51 18.56
CA ASP A 34 8.92 -7.74 18.16
C ASP A 34 9.33 -7.99 16.70
N LYS A 35 8.57 -8.80 15.96
CA LYS A 35 8.75 -9.05 14.53
C LYS A 35 7.71 -8.25 13.74
N ARG A 36 7.98 -6.96 13.52
CA ARG A 36 6.99 -6.03 12.94
C ARG A 36 7.41 -5.60 11.53
N LEU A 37 6.59 -5.97 10.55
CA LEU A 37 6.71 -5.49 9.18
C LEU A 37 6.45 -3.97 9.11
N ARG A 38 6.87 -3.34 8.02
CA ARG A 38 6.67 -1.92 7.76
C ARG A 38 5.19 -1.56 7.75
N ALA A 39 4.89 -0.31 8.10
CA ALA A 39 3.53 0.15 8.28
C ALA A 39 2.67 -0.07 7.02
N SER A 40 1.55 -0.73 7.21
CA SER A 40 0.47 -0.88 6.21
C SER A 40 -0.80 -1.36 6.92
N VAL A 41 -1.96 -1.00 6.37
CA VAL A 41 -3.27 -1.33 6.92
C VAL A 41 -4.20 -1.82 5.81
N LEU A 42 -4.94 -2.89 6.07
CA LEU A 42 -6.04 -3.34 5.24
C LEU A 42 -7.38 -2.97 5.90
N VAL A 43 -8.24 -2.32 5.15
CA VAL A 43 -9.61 -1.98 5.54
C VAL A 43 -10.57 -2.80 4.69
N GLU A 44 -11.41 -3.61 5.34
CA GLU A 44 -12.48 -4.37 4.70
C GLU A 44 -13.82 -3.75 5.13
N TYR A 45 -14.54 -3.13 4.19
CA TYR A 45 -15.81 -2.47 4.48
C TYR A 45 -16.71 -2.42 3.23
N GLU A 46 -18.01 -2.61 3.42
CA GLU A 46 -19.03 -2.63 2.35
C GLU A 46 -18.66 -3.54 1.16
N GLY A 47 -17.99 -4.66 1.46
CA GLY A 47 -17.54 -5.63 0.46
C GLY A 47 -16.30 -5.21 -0.33
N LEU A 48 -15.65 -4.13 0.04
CA LEU A 48 -14.38 -3.67 -0.55
C LEU A 48 -13.20 -4.01 0.36
N SER A 49 -12.08 -4.35 -0.27
CA SER A 49 -10.76 -4.52 0.35
C SER A 49 -9.86 -3.37 -0.08
N ILE A 50 -9.57 -2.46 0.85
CA ILE A 50 -8.83 -1.23 0.61
C ILE A 50 -7.51 -1.29 1.39
N LEU A 51 -6.40 -1.22 0.68
CA LEU A 51 -5.06 -1.20 1.28
C LEU A 51 -4.57 0.23 1.46
N VAL A 52 -3.96 0.53 2.60
CA VAL A 52 -3.21 1.77 2.81
C VAL A 52 -1.73 1.43 2.84
N ASP A 53 -1.00 1.96 1.87
CA ASP A 53 0.41 1.77 1.59
C ASP A 53 0.82 0.32 1.24
N ALA A 54 1.68 0.19 0.23
CA ALA A 54 2.22 -1.06 -0.30
C ALA A 54 3.75 -1.03 -0.28
N GLY A 55 4.34 -1.11 0.92
CA GLY A 55 5.78 -1.12 1.12
C GLY A 55 6.45 -2.43 0.69
N PRO A 56 7.77 -2.58 0.88
CA PRO A 56 8.52 -3.77 0.46
C PRO A 56 8.03 -5.08 1.09
N ASP A 57 7.30 -5.01 2.20
CA ASP A 57 6.75 -6.17 2.88
C ASP A 57 5.36 -6.59 2.34
N PHE A 58 4.83 -5.89 1.33
CA PHE A 58 3.50 -6.09 0.74
C PHE A 58 3.21 -7.57 0.45
N ARG A 59 4.11 -8.24 -0.28
CA ARG A 59 3.92 -9.65 -0.62
C ARG A 59 3.77 -10.52 0.62
N GLN A 60 4.63 -10.35 1.62
CA GLN A 60 4.57 -11.11 2.86
C GLN A 60 3.30 -10.81 3.65
N GLN A 61 2.86 -9.55 3.69
CA GLN A 61 1.64 -9.10 4.34
C GLN A 61 0.40 -9.75 3.71
N MET A 62 0.30 -9.72 2.38
CA MET A 62 -0.81 -10.34 1.65
C MET A 62 -0.88 -11.86 1.87
N LEU A 63 0.26 -12.55 1.80
CA LEU A 63 0.32 -13.99 2.03
C LEU A 63 -0.03 -14.38 3.47
N ARG A 64 0.46 -13.63 4.45
CA ARG A 64 0.17 -13.89 5.87
C ARG A 64 -1.32 -13.78 6.20
N GLU A 65 -1.99 -12.78 5.65
CA GLU A 65 -3.42 -12.53 5.91
C GLU A 65 -4.33 -13.26 4.92
N GLY A 66 -3.79 -13.97 3.92
CA GLY A 66 -4.56 -14.68 2.90
C GLY A 66 -5.39 -13.74 2.02
N VAL A 67 -4.90 -12.51 1.78
CA VAL A 67 -5.61 -11.53 0.94
C VAL A 67 -5.60 -11.99 -0.50
N ALA A 68 -6.78 -12.27 -1.04
CA ALA A 68 -6.96 -12.77 -2.41
C ALA A 68 -7.50 -11.71 -3.38
N HIS A 69 -7.90 -10.53 -2.87
CA HIS A 69 -8.56 -9.48 -3.63
C HIS A 69 -8.25 -8.11 -3.07
N LEU A 70 -8.00 -7.13 -3.96
CA LEU A 70 -7.84 -5.72 -3.61
C LEU A 70 -8.63 -4.84 -4.58
N ASP A 71 -9.54 -4.03 -4.04
CA ASP A 71 -10.32 -3.06 -4.81
C ASP A 71 -9.57 -1.75 -5.01
N ALA A 72 -8.84 -1.30 -3.98
CA ALA A 72 -8.12 -0.05 -4.02
C ALA A 72 -6.85 -0.07 -3.17
N ILE A 73 -5.88 0.75 -3.56
CA ILE A 73 -4.70 1.08 -2.76
C ILE A 73 -4.66 2.59 -2.60
N LEU A 74 -4.59 3.04 -1.35
CA LEU A 74 -4.37 4.44 -0.99
C LEU A 74 -2.90 4.62 -0.64
N LEU A 75 -2.20 5.54 -1.29
CA LEU A 75 -0.81 5.85 -0.97
C LEU A 75 -0.73 7.16 -0.20
N THR A 76 -0.16 7.10 0.98
CA THR A 76 0.00 8.27 1.85
C THR A 76 1.08 9.21 1.34
N HIS A 77 2.20 8.68 0.86
CA HIS A 77 3.31 9.45 0.30
C HIS A 77 4.27 8.56 -0.51
N ASN A 78 5.32 9.15 -1.07
CA ASN A 78 6.19 8.49 -2.05
C ASN A 78 7.44 7.80 -1.48
N HIS A 79 7.59 7.67 -0.17
CA HIS A 79 8.74 6.96 0.38
C HIS A 79 8.68 5.46 0.06
N LYS A 80 9.85 4.84 -0.08
CA LYS A 80 9.99 3.44 -0.50
C LYS A 80 9.37 2.43 0.45
N ASP A 81 9.36 2.73 1.74
CA ASP A 81 8.71 1.90 2.75
C ASP A 81 7.18 1.89 2.64
N HIS A 82 6.60 2.79 1.81
CA HIS A 82 5.18 2.88 1.52
C HIS A 82 4.82 2.48 0.08
N THR A 83 5.78 2.49 -0.85
CA THR A 83 5.52 2.23 -2.28
C THR A 83 6.32 1.07 -2.87
N GLY A 84 7.34 0.57 -2.15
CA GLY A 84 8.34 -0.35 -2.71
C GLY A 84 7.82 -1.76 -3.07
N GLY A 85 6.60 -2.12 -2.67
CA GLY A 85 5.96 -3.40 -3.00
C GLY A 85 4.97 -3.37 -4.15
N LEU A 86 4.80 -2.21 -4.79
CA LEU A 86 3.77 -2.02 -5.83
C LEU A 86 3.95 -2.92 -7.06
N ASP A 87 5.16 -3.42 -7.35
CA ASP A 87 5.36 -4.36 -8.45
C ASP A 87 4.65 -5.69 -8.23
N ASP A 88 4.55 -6.15 -6.99
CA ASP A 88 3.89 -7.41 -6.65
C ASP A 88 2.36 -7.38 -6.82
N ILE A 89 1.76 -6.20 -7.05
CA ILE A 89 0.33 -6.04 -7.37
C ILE A 89 -0.05 -6.82 -8.62
N ARG A 90 0.87 -7.04 -9.54
CA ARG A 90 0.66 -7.83 -10.76
C ARG A 90 0.04 -9.20 -10.51
N ALA A 91 0.24 -9.77 -9.32
CA ALA A 91 -0.42 -11.03 -8.96
C ALA A 91 -1.95 -10.89 -8.94
N PHE A 92 -2.47 -9.78 -8.39
CA PHE A 92 -3.90 -9.48 -8.42
C PHE A 92 -4.39 -9.17 -9.83
N ASN A 93 -3.61 -8.37 -10.61
CA ASN A 93 -3.97 -8.10 -12.02
C ASN A 93 -4.11 -9.39 -12.82
N TYR A 94 -3.19 -10.34 -12.62
CA TYR A 94 -3.22 -11.65 -13.28
C TYR A 94 -4.46 -12.46 -12.90
N LEU A 95 -4.80 -12.53 -11.60
CA LEU A 95 -5.94 -13.29 -11.09
C LEU A 95 -7.28 -12.64 -11.45
N GLU A 96 -7.38 -11.33 -11.30
CA GLU A 96 -8.63 -10.59 -11.45
C GLU A 96 -8.87 -10.06 -12.86
N LYS A 97 -7.85 -10.10 -13.74
CA LYS A 97 -7.89 -9.59 -15.12
C LYS A 97 -8.30 -8.11 -15.20
N LYS A 98 -7.91 -7.32 -14.21
CA LYS A 98 -8.20 -5.88 -14.13
C LYS A 98 -7.01 -5.11 -13.58
N ALA A 99 -6.94 -3.82 -13.94
CA ALA A 99 -5.99 -2.88 -13.37
C ALA A 99 -6.33 -2.58 -11.91
N THR A 100 -5.31 -2.49 -11.04
CA THR A 100 -5.48 -2.09 -9.66
C THR A 100 -5.74 -0.58 -9.56
N GLN A 101 -6.75 -0.19 -8.78
CA GLN A 101 -7.09 1.21 -8.56
C GLN A 101 -6.17 1.80 -7.49
N ILE A 102 -5.36 2.78 -7.84
CA ILE A 102 -4.42 3.46 -6.93
C ILE A 102 -4.84 4.91 -6.78
N TYR A 103 -5.02 5.33 -5.54
CA TYR A 103 -5.38 6.70 -5.17
C TYR A 103 -4.17 7.37 -4.52
N CYS A 104 -3.70 8.48 -5.07
CA CYS A 104 -2.55 9.19 -4.54
C CYS A 104 -2.51 10.65 -5.00
N GLU A 105 -1.74 11.46 -4.31
CA GLU A 105 -1.46 12.83 -4.75
C GLU A 105 -0.54 12.88 -5.97
N LYS A 106 -0.57 14.02 -6.68
CA LYS A 106 0.21 14.22 -7.92
C LYS A 106 1.71 13.96 -7.76
N TYR A 107 2.32 14.42 -6.67
CA TYR A 107 3.75 14.22 -6.43
C TYR A 107 4.12 12.75 -6.21
N VAL A 108 3.19 11.95 -5.67
CA VAL A 108 3.36 10.50 -5.53
C VAL A 108 3.29 9.84 -6.90
N GLU A 109 2.28 10.18 -7.72
CA GLU A 109 2.20 9.70 -9.10
C GLU A 109 3.48 10.00 -9.89
N ASP A 110 4.01 11.23 -9.78
CA ASP A 110 5.24 11.64 -10.47
C ASP A 110 6.45 10.79 -10.06
N SER A 111 6.52 10.39 -8.79
CA SER A 111 7.54 9.45 -8.30
C SER A 111 7.33 8.05 -8.87
N LEU A 112 6.10 7.54 -8.86
CA LEU A 112 5.78 6.22 -9.41
C LEU A 112 6.13 6.11 -10.89
N ARG A 113 5.83 7.16 -11.69
CA ARG A 113 6.16 7.19 -13.13
C ARG A 113 7.65 7.13 -13.40
N LYS A 114 8.48 7.70 -12.50
CA LYS A 114 9.94 7.62 -12.61
C LYS A 114 10.48 6.25 -12.21
N GLU A 115 9.95 5.70 -11.13
CA GLU A 115 10.46 4.48 -10.50
C GLU A 115 9.99 3.20 -11.19
N TYR A 116 8.75 3.22 -11.68
CA TYR A 116 8.09 2.09 -12.34
C TYR A 116 7.72 2.46 -13.79
N SER A 117 8.62 3.12 -14.52
CA SER A 117 8.35 3.62 -15.87
C SER A 117 7.73 2.56 -16.79
N TYR A 118 8.18 1.31 -16.68
CA TYR A 118 7.68 0.16 -17.44
C TYR A 118 6.18 -0.14 -17.20
N ALA A 119 5.64 0.23 -16.04
CA ALA A 119 4.21 0.08 -15.72
C ALA A 119 3.32 1.13 -16.41
N PHE A 120 3.93 2.20 -16.94
CA PHE A 120 3.24 3.31 -17.61
C PHE A 120 3.50 3.38 -19.13
N GLU A 121 4.26 2.45 -19.68
CA GLU A 121 4.52 2.39 -21.13
C GLU A 121 3.24 2.03 -21.89
N GLU A 122 3.08 2.58 -23.12
CA GLU A 122 1.97 2.23 -24.01
C GLU A 122 2.02 0.74 -24.43
N LYS A 123 3.24 0.23 -24.66
CA LYS A 123 3.49 -1.18 -24.96
C LYS A 123 4.22 -1.82 -23.80
N LYS A 124 3.44 -2.24 -22.82
CA LYS A 124 3.97 -2.89 -21.61
C LYS A 124 4.52 -4.28 -21.92
N TYR A 125 5.53 -4.67 -21.16
CA TYR A 125 5.96 -6.05 -21.09
C TYR A 125 4.83 -6.92 -20.54
N PRO A 126 4.54 -8.10 -21.13
CA PRO A 126 3.56 -9.04 -20.58
C PRO A 126 3.92 -9.44 -19.16
N GLY A 127 3.10 -9.11 -18.19
CA GLY A 127 3.36 -9.36 -16.78
C GLY A 127 3.84 -8.13 -16.00
N ALA A 128 3.98 -6.95 -16.65
CA ALA A 128 4.11 -5.69 -15.92
C ALA A 128 2.83 -5.41 -15.12
N PRO A 129 2.93 -4.74 -13.97
CA PRO A 129 1.75 -4.37 -13.21
C PRO A 129 0.86 -3.40 -13.99
N GLU A 130 -0.44 -3.56 -13.82
CA GLU A 130 -1.45 -2.69 -14.41
C GLU A 130 -2.10 -1.84 -13.34
N TRP A 131 -1.94 -0.53 -13.45
CA TRP A 131 -2.45 0.45 -12.51
C TRP A 131 -3.35 1.46 -13.18
N HIS A 132 -4.42 1.83 -12.48
CA HIS A 132 -5.22 2.99 -12.79
C HIS A 132 -5.03 3.99 -11.67
N ILE A 133 -4.40 5.14 -11.96
CA ILE A 133 -4.12 6.18 -10.98
C ILE A 133 -5.29 7.15 -10.91
N HIS A 134 -5.81 7.34 -9.70
CA HIS A 134 -6.77 8.36 -9.35
C HIS A 134 -6.05 9.44 -8.54
N LEU A 135 -6.00 10.64 -9.08
CA LEU A 135 -5.44 11.78 -8.36
C LEU A 135 -6.43 12.25 -7.30
N ILE A 136 -5.94 12.37 -6.08
CA ILE A 136 -6.68 12.90 -4.95
C ILE A 136 -6.03 14.18 -4.41
N ASP A 137 -6.83 14.96 -3.72
CA ASP A 137 -6.44 16.12 -2.94
C ASP A 137 -7.05 15.99 -1.53
N GLU A 138 -7.23 17.10 -0.82
CA GLU A 138 -7.85 17.11 0.51
C GLU A 138 -9.39 16.99 0.49
N LYS A 139 -10.01 16.84 -0.69
CA LYS A 139 -11.46 16.68 -0.81
C LYS A 139 -11.90 15.25 -0.61
N PRO A 140 -13.06 15.01 0.00
CA PRO A 140 -13.65 13.69 0.05
C PRO A 140 -13.84 13.08 -1.35
N PHE A 141 -13.63 11.80 -1.46
CA PHE A 141 -13.88 11.03 -2.69
C PHE A 141 -14.48 9.67 -2.39
N MET A 142 -15.07 9.04 -3.41
CA MET A 142 -15.69 7.74 -3.29
C MET A 142 -14.84 6.64 -3.92
N ILE A 143 -14.75 5.50 -3.25
CA ILE A 143 -14.23 4.26 -3.83
C ILE A 143 -15.43 3.41 -4.24
N ASP A 144 -15.50 3.06 -5.52
CA ASP A 144 -16.56 2.24 -6.13
C ASP A 144 -17.99 2.72 -5.81
N GLY A 145 -18.18 4.01 -5.52
CA GLY A 145 -19.46 4.57 -5.12
C GLY A 145 -20.03 4.07 -3.79
N LYS A 146 -19.24 3.31 -3.01
CA LYS A 146 -19.66 2.66 -1.76
C LYS A 146 -19.01 3.24 -0.52
N VAL A 147 -17.71 3.52 -0.59
CA VAL A 147 -16.95 3.98 0.58
C VAL A 147 -16.45 5.40 0.34
N GLU A 148 -16.89 6.33 1.18
CA GLU A 148 -16.36 7.68 1.21
C GLU A 148 -15.04 7.71 1.97
N VAL A 149 -14.02 8.30 1.35
CA VAL A 149 -12.72 8.55 1.96
C VAL A 149 -12.55 10.05 2.14
N VAL A 150 -12.23 10.46 3.36
CA VAL A 150 -11.95 11.85 3.72
C VAL A 150 -10.46 11.99 4.03
N PRO A 151 -9.65 12.54 3.12
CA PRO A 151 -8.24 12.76 3.36
C PRO A 151 -8.02 13.80 4.46
N ILE A 152 -7.09 13.52 5.37
CA ILE A 152 -6.70 14.44 6.44
C ILE A 152 -5.22 14.75 6.27
N ARG A 153 -4.89 16.01 6.01
CA ARG A 153 -3.51 16.45 5.81
C ARG A 153 -2.68 16.26 7.06
N GLY A 154 -1.66 15.42 6.96
CA GLY A 154 -0.62 15.26 7.95
C GLY A 154 0.72 15.83 7.49
N LYS A 155 1.74 15.74 8.33
CA LYS A 155 3.12 16.05 7.99
C LYS A 155 4.05 14.95 8.45
N HIS A 156 4.85 14.44 7.53
CA HIS A 156 5.98 13.58 7.82
C HIS A 156 7.26 14.41 7.70
N TYR A 157 7.75 14.97 8.82
CA TYR A 157 8.77 16.01 8.85
C TYR A 157 8.35 17.24 8.03
N LYS A 158 8.92 17.48 6.83
CA LYS A 158 8.55 18.59 5.93
C LYS A 158 7.64 18.14 4.78
N LEU A 159 7.49 16.85 4.59
CA LEU A 159 6.67 16.27 3.53
C LEU A 159 5.20 16.32 3.96
N PRO A 160 4.29 16.87 3.13
CA PRO A 160 2.86 16.67 3.33
C PRO A 160 2.51 15.21 3.04
N VAL A 161 1.65 14.64 3.87
CA VAL A 161 1.17 13.26 3.74
C VAL A 161 -0.33 13.22 4.01
#